data_e9fc75a961a1cf906601294354fcb611
#
_entry.id   e9fc75a961a1cf906601294354fcb611
#
_cell.length_a   1.000
_cell.length_b   1.000
_cell.length_c   1.000
_cell.angle_alpha   90.00
_cell.angle_beta   90.00
_cell.angle_gamma   90.00
#
_symmetry.space_group_name_H-M   'P 1'
#
loop_
_entity.id
_entity.type
_entity.pdbx_description
1 polymer ?
#
loop_
_entity_poly.entity_id
_entity_poly.type
_entity_poly.pdbx_seq_one_letter_code
_entity_poly.pdbx_strand_id
1 'polypeptide(L)'
;MTTLVVVKKAGQVVMAADSLVTFGDTRLPSRFEANSKIFKVEATAGASFVGMAGTVAHFPALRKAMAALPKGELRLGSRDEVYDTFLKLHPLLKETFFLQTKEDDNDPYESSQFTVVIANAAGIFGLYSYREIFEFKEFWGIGSGRSFALGAMHAVWDKAKTAREVAMAGMKAGCEFDKNSDGPIELFTLKLKASQ
;
A
#
# COMPACT_ATOMS: atom_id res chain seq x y z
N MET A 1 2.42 7.75 -10.09
CA MET A 1 1.36 6.78 -10.37
C MET A 1 1.89 5.38 -10.12
N THR A 2 1.05 4.33 -10.06
CA THR A 2 1.48 3.08 -9.43
C THR A 2 0.53 1.94 -9.81
N THR A 3 1.06 0.74 -9.93
CA THR A 3 0.32 -0.50 -9.73
C THR A 3 0.86 -1.18 -8.48
N LEU A 4 0.03 -1.32 -7.45
CA LEU A 4 0.37 -2.04 -6.23
C LEU A 4 -0.75 -3.00 -5.89
N VAL A 5 -0.40 -4.23 -5.60
CA VAL A 5 -1.37 -5.28 -5.25
C VAL A 5 -1.00 -5.95 -3.94
N VAL A 6 -2.02 -6.43 -3.25
CA VAL A 6 -1.89 -7.26 -2.05
C VAL A 6 -2.81 -8.45 -2.16
N VAL A 7 -2.32 -9.64 -1.80
CA VAL A 7 -3.02 -10.90 -1.97
C VAL A 7 -2.86 -11.76 -0.70
N LYS A 8 -3.97 -12.28 -0.20
CA LYS A 8 -4.03 -13.23 0.91
C LYS A 8 -4.56 -14.58 0.41
N LYS A 9 -3.70 -15.60 0.33
CA LYS A 9 -4.07 -16.93 -0.15
C LYS A 9 -3.13 -18.00 0.42
N ALA A 10 -3.64 -19.20 0.71
CA ALA A 10 -2.87 -20.35 1.17
C ALA A 10 -1.95 -20.05 2.38
N GLY A 11 -2.47 -19.32 3.39
CA GLY A 11 -1.73 -19.00 4.61
C GLY A 11 -0.61 -17.95 4.43
N GLN A 12 -0.56 -17.29 3.29
CA GLN A 12 0.43 -16.26 2.98
C GLN A 12 -0.25 -14.95 2.58
N VAL A 13 0.46 -13.85 2.84
CA VAL A 13 0.18 -12.54 2.26
C VAL A 13 1.35 -12.15 1.37
N VAL A 14 1.04 -11.69 0.17
CA VAL A 14 2.01 -11.14 -0.77
C VAL A 14 1.62 -9.70 -1.06
N MET A 15 2.58 -8.79 -1.00
CA MET A 15 2.45 -7.42 -1.49
C MET A 15 3.45 -7.21 -2.62
N ALA A 16 3.00 -6.64 -3.74
CA ALA A 16 3.86 -6.38 -4.87
C ALA A 16 3.55 -5.00 -5.47
N ALA A 17 4.59 -4.33 -5.96
CA ALA A 17 4.49 -3.03 -6.60
C ALA A 17 5.43 -2.91 -7.80
N ASP A 18 5.07 -2.05 -8.74
CA ASP A 18 5.95 -1.56 -9.79
C ASP A 18 6.94 -0.53 -9.23
N SER A 19 8.01 -0.23 -9.97
CA SER A 19 9.07 0.70 -9.54
C SER A 19 9.15 1.97 -10.38
N LEU A 20 8.30 2.16 -11.37
CA LEU A 20 8.34 3.34 -12.24
C LEU A 20 7.93 4.60 -11.48
N VAL A 21 8.74 5.66 -11.65
CA VAL A 21 8.37 7.04 -11.28
C VAL A 21 8.19 7.86 -12.55
N THR A 22 7.24 8.78 -12.56
CA THR A 22 6.99 9.69 -13.68
C THR A 22 6.96 11.14 -13.21
N PHE A 23 7.52 12.04 -14.03
CA PHE A 23 7.45 13.48 -13.87
C PHE A 23 6.77 14.04 -15.13
N GLY A 24 5.45 14.27 -15.06
CA GLY A 24 4.67 14.57 -16.27
C GLY A 24 4.83 13.45 -17.30
N ASP A 25 5.37 13.77 -18.45
CA ASP A 25 5.59 12.83 -19.56
C ASP A 25 6.97 12.13 -19.50
N THR A 26 7.81 12.51 -18.54
CA THR A 26 9.15 11.91 -18.40
C THR A 26 9.10 10.72 -17.45
N ARG A 27 9.70 9.62 -17.86
CA ARG A 27 9.86 8.39 -17.05
C ARG A 27 11.21 8.43 -16.34
N LEU A 28 11.23 8.05 -15.05
CA LEU A 28 12.44 7.76 -14.29
C LEU A 28 12.50 6.25 -14.05
N PRO A 29 13.19 5.49 -14.90
CA PRO A 29 13.32 4.03 -14.74
C PRO A 29 14.16 3.68 -13.51
N SER A 30 13.91 2.51 -12.94
CA SER A 30 14.60 2.00 -11.75
C SER A 30 16.12 1.88 -11.87
N ARG A 31 16.65 1.81 -13.08
CA ARG A 31 18.12 1.81 -13.29
C ARG A 31 18.79 3.13 -12.92
N PHE A 32 18.05 4.23 -12.80
CA PHE A 32 18.56 5.56 -12.42
C PHE A 32 18.27 5.90 -10.97
N GLU A 33 17.20 5.34 -10.39
CA GLU A 33 16.77 5.60 -9.02
C GLU A 33 16.16 4.33 -8.40
N ALA A 34 16.67 3.95 -7.24
CA ALA A 34 16.15 2.82 -6.48
C ALA A 34 14.87 3.24 -5.71
N ASN A 35 13.77 3.36 -6.42
CA ASN A 35 12.49 3.75 -5.82
C ASN A 35 11.67 2.54 -5.42
N SER A 36 11.43 2.39 -4.12
CA SER A 36 10.51 1.39 -3.57
C SER A 36 9.19 2.05 -3.17
N LYS A 37 8.09 1.47 -3.61
CA LYS A 37 6.72 1.88 -3.25
C LYS A 37 6.18 1.10 -2.05
N ILE A 38 6.99 0.18 -1.52
CA ILE A 38 6.70 -0.62 -0.34
C ILE A 38 7.83 -0.44 0.67
N PHE A 39 7.51 -0.18 1.92
CA PHE A 39 8.50 -0.15 2.99
C PHE A 39 8.08 -1.01 4.17
N LYS A 40 9.05 -1.54 4.88
CA LYS A 40 8.85 -2.36 6.07
C LYS A 40 8.84 -1.49 7.33
N VAL A 41 7.91 -1.79 8.25
CA VAL A 41 7.87 -1.23 9.60
C VAL A 41 7.70 -2.36 10.62
N GLU A 42 8.22 -2.14 11.83
CA GLU A 42 7.98 -3.04 12.95
C GLU A 42 6.85 -2.46 13.81
N ALA A 43 5.67 -3.06 13.70
CA ALA A 43 4.47 -2.71 14.45
C ALA A 43 4.25 -3.68 15.63
N THR A 44 3.29 -3.39 16.49
CA THR A 44 2.93 -4.29 17.61
C THR A 44 2.46 -5.68 17.12
N ALA A 45 1.84 -5.75 15.94
CA ALA A 45 1.45 -7.01 15.29
C ALA A 45 2.65 -7.76 14.67
N GLY A 46 3.88 -7.22 14.76
CA GLY A 46 5.08 -7.71 14.11
C GLY A 46 5.39 -6.98 12.82
N ALA A 47 6.30 -7.58 12.02
CA ALA A 47 6.69 -7.01 10.73
C ALA A 47 5.47 -6.73 9.85
N SER A 48 5.36 -5.49 9.38
CA SER A 48 4.31 -5.03 8.49
C SER A 48 4.92 -4.38 7.25
N PHE A 49 4.36 -4.67 6.08
CA PHE A 49 4.68 -3.97 4.84
C PHE A 49 3.61 -2.92 4.58
N VAL A 50 4.05 -1.73 4.23
CA VAL A 50 3.20 -0.58 3.91
C VAL A 50 3.49 -0.17 2.48
N GLY A 51 2.49 -0.26 1.64
CA GLY A 51 2.54 0.15 0.25
C GLY A 51 1.66 1.37 0.00
N MET A 52 2.12 2.29 -0.83
CA MET A 52 1.41 3.54 -1.12
C MET A 52 1.22 3.76 -2.61
N ALA A 53 0.10 4.42 -2.93
CA ALA A 53 -0.12 5.04 -4.23
C ALA A 53 -0.43 6.53 -4.03
N GLY A 54 0.04 7.37 -4.95
CA GLY A 54 -0.14 8.82 -4.88
C GLY A 54 1.13 9.58 -5.24
N THR A 55 1.29 10.76 -4.68
CA THR A 55 2.45 11.63 -4.90
C THR A 55 3.70 11.05 -4.21
N VAL A 56 4.81 10.99 -4.94
CA VAL A 56 6.10 10.44 -4.43
C VAL A 56 6.56 11.15 -3.15
N ALA A 57 6.31 12.45 -3.02
CA ALA A 57 6.65 13.23 -1.82
C ALA A 57 5.98 12.73 -0.53
N HIS A 58 4.84 12.04 -0.62
CA HIS A 58 4.14 11.50 0.55
C HIS A 58 4.84 10.27 1.17
N PHE A 59 5.61 9.51 0.38
CA PHE A 59 6.29 8.28 0.84
C PHE A 59 7.28 8.55 1.99
N PRO A 60 8.26 9.47 1.86
CA PRO A 60 9.18 9.78 2.95
C PRO A 60 8.47 10.42 4.15
N ALA A 61 7.44 11.23 3.92
CA ALA A 61 6.68 11.84 5.01
C ALA A 61 5.98 10.79 5.87
N LEU A 62 5.21 9.88 5.25
CA LEU A 62 4.54 8.80 5.99
C LEU A 62 5.54 7.87 6.70
N ARG A 63 6.61 7.46 6.01
CA ARG A 63 7.63 6.59 6.60
C ARG A 63 8.30 7.22 7.83
N LYS A 64 8.63 8.50 7.75
CA LYS A 64 9.22 9.24 8.88
C LYS A 64 8.20 9.47 10.00
N ALA A 65 6.97 9.80 9.68
CA ALA A 65 5.91 9.96 10.68
C ALA A 65 5.65 8.65 11.45
N MET A 66 5.57 7.51 10.76
CA MET A 66 5.45 6.19 11.41
C MET A 66 6.66 5.87 12.31
N ALA A 67 7.87 6.21 11.87
CA ALA A 67 9.09 6.01 12.67
C ALA A 67 9.19 6.93 13.89
N ALA A 68 8.50 8.07 13.87
CA ALA A 68 8.47 9.02 14.99
C ALA A 68 7.47 8.66 16.09
N LEU A 69 6.56 7.71 15.82
CA LEU A 69 5.64 7.24 16.87
C LEU A 69 6.40 6.54 17.99
N PRO A 70 6.01 6.75 19.25
CA PRO A 70 6.57 6.04 20.39
C PRO A 70 6.51 4.51 20.23
N LYS A 71 7.48 3.81 20.82
CA LYS A 71 7.51 2.35 20.76
C LYS A 71 6.20 1.76 21.33
N GLY A 72 5.58 0.87 20.56
CA GLY A 72 4.30 0.23 20.93
C GLY A 72 3.05 1.01 20.48
N GLU A 73 3.20 2.21 19.92
CA GLU A 73 2.06 2.98 19.41
C GLU A 73 1.77 2.75 17.93
N LEU A 74 2.71 2.19 17.19
CA LEU A 74 2.46 1.76 15.81
C LEU A 74 1.68 0.43 15.82
N ARG A 75 0.35 0.53 15.76
CA ARG A 75 -0.58 -0.59 15.87
C ARG A 75 -1.29 -0.78 14.54
N LEU A 76 -1.13 -1.95 13.92
CA LEU A 76 -1.60 -2.23 12.56
C LEU A 76 -2.26 -3.61 12.43
N GLY A 77 -2.71 -4.21 13.53
CA GLY A 77 -3.21 -5.58 13.55
C GLY A 77 -4.72 -5.73 13.36
N SER A 78 -5.48 -4.63 13.32
CA SER A 78 -6.93 -4.61 13.07
C SER A 78 -7.35 -3.31 12.41
N ARG A 79 -8.61 -3.24 11.93
CA ARG A 79 -9.19 -2.00 11.37
C ARG A 79 -9.12 -0.84 12.35
N ASP A 80 -9.52 -1.08 13.60
CA ASP A 80 -9.54 -0.06 14.65
C ASP A 80 -8.13 0.40 14.99
N GLU A 81 -7.18 -0.51 15.11
CA GLU A 81 -5.78 -0.18 15.34
C GLU A 81 -5.17 0.66 14.21
N VAL A 82 -5.50 0.34 12.95
CA VAL A 82 -5.07 1.13 11.79
C VAL A 82 -5.69 2.52 11.85
N TYR A 83 -6.99 2.62 12.14
CA TYR A 83 -7.68 3.91 12.28
C TYR A 83 -7.03 4.78 13.35
N ASP A 84 -6.88 4.24 14.57
CA ASP A 84 -6.28 4.95 15.71
C ASP A 84 -4.84 5.40 15.42
N THR A 85 -4.06 4.54 14.76
CA THR A 85 -2.68 4.86 14.38
C THR A 85 -2.64 6.02 13.39
N PHE A 86 -3.47 6.00 12.36
CA PHE A 86 -3.51 7.08 11.37
C PHE A 86 -4.14 8.38 11.91
N LEU A 87 -5.03 8.28 12.90
CA LEU A 87 -5.50 9.45 13.63
C LEU A 87 -4.35 10.14 14.40
N LYS A 88 -3.46 9.36 15.03
CA LYS A 88 -2.26 9.89 15.71
C LYS A 88 -1.22 10.42 14.71
N LEU A 89 -1.08 9.80 13.55
CA LEU A 89 -0.16 10.26 12.51
C LEU A 89 -0.59 11.58 11.86
N HIS A 90 -1.89 11.88 11.84
CA HIS A 90 -2.44 13.03 11.15
C HIS A 90 -1.81 14.38 11.60
N PRO A 91 -1.76 14.72 12.91
CA PRO A 91 -1.10 15.95 13.34
C PRO A 91 0.39 15.98 13.02
N LEU A 92 1.11 14.86 13.09
CA LEU A 92 2.51 14.80 12.69
C LEU A 92 2.67 15.10 11.19
N LEU A 93 1.84 14.51 10.35
CA LEU A 93 1.86 14.75 8.91
C LEU A 93 1.55 16.21 8.57
N LYS A 94 0.57 16.81 9.23
CA LYS A 94 0.16 18.19 9.01
C LYS A 94 1.19 19.20 9.55
N GLU A 95 1.56 19.08 10.82
CA GLU A 95 2.31 20.11 11.55
C GLU A 95 3.83 19.97 11.38
N THR A 96 4.35 18.74 11.30
CA THR A 96 5.78 18.46 11.20
C THR A 96 6.25 18.29 9.77
N PHE A 97 5.44 17.63 8.94
CA PHE A 97 5.78 17.38 7.54
C PHE A 97 5.06 18.28 6.55
N PHE A 98 4.24 19.22 7.05
CA PHE A 98 3.53 20.25 6.27
C PHE A 98 2.67 19.65 5.15
N LEU A 99 2.12 18.45 5.38
CA LEU A 99 1.23 17.82 4.41
C LEU A 99 -0.06 18.64 4.29
N GLN A 100 -0.43 18.96 3.05
CA GLN A 100 -1.75 19.54 2.77
C GLN A 100 -2.82 18.49 3.13
N THR A 101 -3.74 18.83 4.04
CA THR A 101 -4.72 17.88 4.59
C THR A 101 -6.15 18.08 4.05
N LYS A 102 -6.32 18.98 3.08
CA LYS A 102 -7.59 19.20 2.36
C LYS A 102 -7.37 19.08 0.85
N GLU A 103 -8.27 18.38 0.16
CA GLU A 103 -8.35 18.35 -1.30
C GLU A 103 -9.35 19.38 -1.81
N ASP A 104 -10.46 19.58 -1.09
CA ASP A 104 -11.53 20.54 -1.40
C ASP A 104 -11.95 21.28 -0.12
N ASP A 105 -12.43 22.53 -0.27
CA ASP A 105 -12.95 23.33 0.84
C ASP A 105 -14.25 22.75 1.44
N ASN A 106 -14.96 21.92 0.67
CA ASN A 106 -16.17 21.23 1.10
C ASN A 106 -15.91 19.89 1.80
N ASP A 107 -14.64 19.48 1.95
CA ASP A 107 -14.31 18.24 2.65
C ASP A 107 -14.89 18.26 4.08
N PRO A 108 -15.59 17.21 4.51
CA PRO A 108 -16.26 17.18 5.81
C PRO A 108 -15.29 17.24 6.99
N TYR A 109 -14.03 16.84 6.77
CA TYR A 109 -12.92 16.91 7.72
C TYR A 109 -11.59 16.77 6.99
N GLU A 110 -10.50 17.08 7.68
CA GLU A 110 -9.16 16.93 7.14
C GLU A 110 -8.82 15.47 6.84
N SER A 111 -8.18 15.21 5.70
CA SER A 111 -7.77 13.91 5.22
C SER A 111 -6.26 13.83 5.01
N SER A 112 -5.74 12.64 4.70
CA SER A 112 -4.31 12.45 4.45
C SER A 112 -3.93 12.47 2.98
N GLN A 113 -4.90 12.59 2.07
CA GLN A 113 -4.72 12.68 0.61
C GLN A 113 -3.88 11.57 -0.03
N PHE A 114 -3.83 10.38 0.57
CA PHE A 114 -3.11 9.25 0.00
C PHE A 114 -3.85 7.93 0.24
N THR A 115 -3.53 6.95 -0.59
CA THR A 115 -4.03 5.58 -0.45
C THR A 115 -2.89 4.68 -0.01
N VAL A 116 -3.12 3.93 1.05
CA VAL A 116 -2.16 3.00 1.65
C VAL A 116 -2.75 1.60 1.72
N VAL A 117 -1.93 0.59 1.49
CA VAL A 117 -2.25 -0.80 1.80
C VAL A 117 -1.21 -1.33 2.78
N ILE A 118 -1.68 -2.02 3.81
CA ILE A 118 -0.87 -2.61 4.86
C ILE A 118 -1.03 -4.11 4.80
N ALA A 119 0.09 -4.84 4.86
CA ALA A 119 0.11 -6.30 4.92
C ALA A 119 0.97 -6.76 6.09
N ASN A 120 0.42 -7.61 6.95
CA ASN A 120 1.13 -8.22 8.07
C ASN A 120 0.56 -9.61 8.40
N ALA A 121 1.04 -10.20 9.50
CA ALA A 121 0.61 -11.53 9.92
C ALA A 121 -0.86 -11.59 10.38
N ALA A 122 -1.50 -10.46 10.69
CA ALA A 122 -2.92 -10.39 11.06
C ALA A 122 -3.83 -10.32 9.82
N GLY A 123 -3.38 -9.71 8.72
CA GLY A 123 -4.19 -9.58 7.51
C GLY A 123 -3.70 -8.52 6.54
N ILE A 124 -4.63 -8.06 5.73
CA ILE A 124 -4.43 -6.99 4.74
C ILE A 124 -5.47 -5.90 4.93
N PHE A 125 -4.99 -4.66 5.05
CA PHE A 125 -5.81 -3.50 5.32
C PHE A 125 -5.55 -2.41 4.27
N GLY A 126 -6.61 -1.73 3.85
CA GLY A 126 -6.51 -0.54 3.00
C GLY A 126 -6.99 0.70 3.75
N LEU A 127 -6.24 1.79 3.60
CA LEU A 127 -6.62 3.10 4.10
C LEU A 127 -6.71 4.08 2.92
N TYR A 128 -7.79 4.82 2.89
CA TYR A 128 -8.10 5.82 1.89
C TYR A 128 -8.11 7.24 2.48
N SER A 129 -8.23 8.23 1.60
CA SER A 129 -8.02 9.65 1.94
C SER A 129 -8.79 10.11 3.17
N TYR A 130 -10.05 9.74 3.32
CA TYR A 130 -10.90 10.12 4.45
C TYR A 130 -10.81 9.19 5.66
N ARG A 131 -9.70 8.46 5.84
CA ARG A 131 -9.50 7.44 6.88
C ARG A 131 -10.53 6.31 6.84
N GLU A 132 -11.00 6.00 5.64
CA GLU A 132 -11.81 4.81 5.39
C GLU A 132 -10.89 3.59 5.46
N ILE A 133 -11.15 2.70 6.40
CA ILE A 133 -10.34 1.49 6.61
C ILE A 133 -11.13 0.27 6.14
N PHE A 134 -10.51 -0.50 5.26
CA PHE A 134 -11.03 -1.79 4.79
C PHE A 134 -10.10 -2.92 5.19
N GLU A 135 -10.66 -4.04 5.62
CA GLU A 135 -9.94 -5.30 5.76
C GLU A 135 -10.32 -6.19 4.58
N PHE A 136 -9.33 -6.57 3.79
CA PHE A 136 -9.55 -7.37 2.59
C PHE A 136 -9.42 -8.87 2.91
N LYS A 137 -10.35 -9.66 2.39
CA LYS A 137 -10.38 -11.12 2.64
C LYS A 137 -9.46 -11.90 1.71
N GLU A 138 -9.30 -11.44 0.49
CA GLU A 138 -8.61 -12.17 -0.58
C GLU A 138 -7.49 -11.34 -1.20
N PHE A 139 -7.82 -10.33 -1.98
CA PHE A 139 -6.86 -9.47 -2.66
C PHE A 139 -7.42 -8.06 -2.87
N TRP A 140 -6.52 -7.14 -3.09
CA TRP A 140 -6.85 -5.78 -3.50
C TRP A 140 -5.72 -5.14 -4.31
N GLY A 141 -6.04 -4.01 -4.97
CA GLY A 141 -5.09 -3.24 -5.74
C GLY A 141 -5.32 -1.74 -5.59
N ILE A 142 -4.25 -0.95 -5.61
CA ILE A 142 -4.27 0.51 -5.54
C ILE A 142 -3.40 1.12 -6.65
N GLY A 143 -3.62 2.39 -6.91
CA GLY A 143 -2.90 3.14 -7.93
C GLY A 143 -3.60 3.14 -9.29
N SER A 144 -2.95 3.72 -10.30
CA SER A 144 -3.54 3.92 -11.65
C SER A 144 -3.78 2.61 -12.39
N GLY A 145 -2.90 1.61 -12.22
CA GLY A 145 -3.03 0.30 -12.86
C GLY A 145 -3.93 -0.69 -12.13
N ARG A 146 -4.56 -0.27 -11.01
CA ARG A 146 -5.37 -1.19 -10.17
C ARG A 146 -6.46 -1.94 -10.93
N SER A 147 -7.13 -1.30 -11.88
CA SER A 147 -8.26 -1.93 -12.59
C SER A 147 -7.80 -3.10 -13.45
N PHE A 148 -6.66 -2.97 -14.13
CA PHE A 148 -6.04 -4.06 -14.88
C PHE A 148 -5.60 -5.18 -13.96
N ALA A 149 -4.95 -4.82 -12.85
CA ALA A 149 -4.46 -5.77 -11.86
C ALA A 149 -5.62 -6.55 -11.21
N LEU A 150 -6.69 -5.89 -10.78
CA LEU A 150 -7.87 -6.52 -10.18
C LEU A 150 -8.54 -7.49 -11.13
N GLY A 151 -8.73 -7.11 -12.39
CA GLY A 151 -9.30 -8.00 -13.40
C GLY A 151 -8.46 -9.26 -13.63
N ALA A 152 -7.13 -9.12 -13.74
CA ALA A 152 -6.22 -10.23 -13.92
C ALA A 152 -6.17 -11.15 -12.70
N MET A 153 -6.11 -10.59 -11.49
CA MET A 153 -6.13 -11.36 -10.24
C MET A 153 -7.42 -12.16 -10.10
N HIS A 154 -8.56 -11.54 -10.38
CA HIS A 154 -9.87 -12.21 -10.35
C HIS A 154 -9.93 -13.37 -11.34
N ALA A 155 -9.47 -13.17 -12.57
CA ALA A 155 -9.51 -14.20 -13.62
C ALA A 155 -8.66 -15.44 -13.29
N VAL A 156 -7.61 -15.30 -12.49
CA VAL A 156 -6.74 -16.42 -12.11
C VAL A 156 -7.01 -16.97 -10.71
N TRP A 157 -7.88 -16.34 -9.93
CA TRP A 157 -8.05 -16.61 -8.49
C TRP A 157 -8.28 -18.09 -8.18
N ASP A 158 -9.24 -18.72 -8.86
CA ASP A 158 -9.59 -20.12 -8.58
C ASP A 158 -8.54 -21.13 -9.10
N LYS A 159 -7.76 -20.74 -10.10
CA LYS A 159 -6.75 -21.61 -10.73
C LYS A 159 -5.38 -21.51 -10.06
N ALA A 160 -5.04 -20.34 -9.57
CA ALA A 160 -3.75 -20.10 -8.92
C ALA A 160 -3.69 -20.80 -7.55
N LYS A 161 -2.56 -21.43 -7.26
CA LYS A 161 -2.33 -22.18 -6.01
C LYS A 161 -1.77 -21.28 -4.90
N THR A 162 -1.10 -20.21 -5.24
CA THR A 162 -0.35 -19.37 -4.30
C THR A 162 -0.73 -17.89 -4.41
N ALA A 163 -0.57 -17.15 -3.32
CA ALA A 163 -0.72 -15.71 -3.32
C ALA A 163 0.23 -15.01 -4.32
N ARG A 164 1.44 -15.57 -4.49
CA ARG A 164 2.43 -15.05 -5.43
C ARG A 164 1.97 -15.14 -6.89
N GLU A 165 1.37 -16.25 -7.29
CA GLU A 165 0.85 -16.41 -8.66
C GLU A 165 -0.22 -15.39 -8.97
N VAL A 166 -1.15 -15.16 -8.05
CA VAL A 166 -2.22 -14.16 -8.19
C VAL A 166 -1.63 -12.74 -8.27
N ALA A 167 -0.74 -12.39 -7.34
CA ALA A 167 -0.10 -11.09 -7.32
C ALA A 167 0.66 -10.79 -8.61
N MET A 168 1.43 -11.78 -9.09
CA MET A 168 2.20 -11.62 -10.34
C MET A 168 1.32 -11.50 -11.59
N ALA A 169 0.15 -12.15 -11.62
CA ALA A 169 -0.81 -11.94 -12.70
C ALA A 169 -1.32 -10.51 -12.72
N GLY A 170 -1.70 -9.98 -11.54
CA GLY A 170 -2.12 -8.58 -11.41
C GLY A 170 -1.02 -7.58 -11.79
N MET A 171 0.20 -7.80 -11.29
CA MET A 171 1.33 -6.91 -11.59
C MET A 171 1.69 -6.89 -13.07
N LYS A 172 1.71 -8.05 -13.73
CA LYS A 172 1.97 -8.14 -15.17
C LYS A 172 0.92 -7.35 -15.97
N ALA A 173 -0.36 -7.51 -15.66
CA ALA A 173 -1.41 -6.77 -16.35
C ALA A 173 -1.33 -5.26 -16.06
N GLY A 174 -1.05 -4.86 -14.83
CA GLY A 174 -0.85 -3.46 -14.47
C GLY A 174 0.32 -2.83 -15.22
N CYS A 175 1.49 -3.49 -15.26
CA CYS A 175 2.65 -2.99 -15.97
C CYS A 175 2.49 -3.00 -17.50
N GLU A 176 1.67 -3.91 -18.05
CA GLU A 176 1.44 -3.98 -19.50
C GLU A 176 0.52 -2.85 -20.00
N PHE A 177 -0.55 -2.54 -19.26
CA PHE A 177 -1.61 -1.66 -19.76
C PHE A 177 -1.63 -0.27 -19.11
N ASP A 178 -1.06 -0.08 -17.93
CA ASP A 178 -0.95 1.24 -17.32
C ASP A 178 0.33 1.95 -17.73
N LYS A 179 0.20 2.99 -18.53
CA LYS A 179 1.35 3.82 -18.98
C LYS A 179 2.26 4.35 -17.85
N ASN A 180 1.79 4.32 -16.63
CA ASN A 180 2.47 4.85 -15.45
C ASN A 180 3.02 3.78 -14.52
N SER A 181 3.00 2.53 -14.95
CA SER A 181 3.52 1.39 -14.21
C SER A 181 4.49 0.58 -15.06
N ASP A 182 5.64 0.22 -14.49
CA ASP A 182 6.63 -0.62 -15.18
C ASP A 182 7.58 -1.31 -14.18
N GLY A 183 8.21 -2.39 -14.62
CA GLY A 183 9.18 -3.13 -13.83
C GLY A 183 10.49 -2.39 -13.52
N PRO A 184 11.31 -2.98 -12.66
CA PRO A 184 11.14 -4.27 -12.00
C PRO A 184 10.02 -4.26 -10.95
N ILE A 185 9.42 -5.43 -10.74
CA ILE A 185 8.38 -5.64 -9.74
C ILE A 185 9.06 -6.01 -8.42
N GLU A 186 8.84 -5.21 -7.38
CA GLU A 186 9.17 -5.59 -6.01
C GLU A 186 8.07 -6.49 -5.44
N LEU A 187 8.48 -7.51 -4.66
CA LEU A 187 7.53 -8.45 -4.07
C LEU A 187 8.00 -8.89 -2.70
N PHE A 188 7.12 -8.78 -1.72
CA PHE A 188 7.31 -9.22 -0.34
C PHE A 188 6.28 -10.25 0.05
N THR A 189 6.71 -11.24 0.85
CA THR A 189 5.84 -12.33 1.32
C THR A 189 5.91 -12.44 2.84
N LEU A 190 4.76 -12.58 3.47
CA LEU A 190 4.59 -12.85 4.90
C LEU A 190 3.76 -14.14 5.09
N LYS A 191 4.00 -14.84 6.20
CA LYS A 191 3.08 -15.88 6.68
C LYS A 191 2.01 -15.25 7.57
N LEU A 192 0.76 -15.66 7.38
CA LEU A 192 -0.32 -15.32 8.30
C LEU A 192 -0.13 -16.04 9.64
N LYS A 193 -0.58 -15.43 10.72
CA LYS A 193 -0.79 -16.15 11.97
C LYS A 193 -1.85 -17.23 11.73
N ALA A 194 -1.62 -18.42 12.27
CA ALA A 194 -2.67 -19.45 12.29
C ALA A 194 -3.89 -18.86 13.02
N SER A 195 -5.07 -19.00 12.41
CA SER A 195 -6.32 -18.66 13.10
C SER A 195 -6.43 -19.59 14.31
N GLN A 196 -6.49 -19.02 15.50
CA GLN A 196 -6.83 -19.76 16.72
C GLN A 196 -8.32 -20.13 16.69
#